data_2550c0307d0ed7a9134d70d2b939b3f7
#
_entry.id   2550c0307d0ed7a9134d70d2b939b3f7
#
_cell.length_a   1.000
_cell.length_b   1.000
_cell.length_c   1.000
_cell.angle_alpha   90.00
_cell.angle_beta   90.00
_cell.angle_gamma   90.00
#
_symmetry.space_group_name_H-M   'P 1'
#
loop_
_entity.id
_entity.type
_entity.pdbx_description
1 polymer ?
#
loop_
_entity_poly.entity_id
_entity_poly.type
_entity_poly.pdbx_seq_one_letter_code
_entity_poly.pdbx_strand_id
1 'polypeptide(L)'
;MHHLPAAQPLTPRLPGAPFPITAAAPVFSRRALPACAAALAAWPLLPAAAAMPGIPLAVDAPDGVAPAGFLVSEKYDGVRAVWDGRQLRFRSGLPVPAPKSFLRGLPPVPLDGELWLGRGRFEELSGLVRRLDPSDADWQGLRYMVFDMPWAEGGFAARQALLQALLQRHGNPQLAAVQQASLPDRAALLRRLDEVVQGGGEGLVLRSVDAPYAGGRSAAMLKLKPLQDAEAVVLAHVPGHGRLAGRLGALQVRNDSGQVFHIGTGFSDAQRAAPPAPGSRITYAYRGLTESGLPRFASYLRERPVGL
;
A
#
# COMPACT_ATOMS: atom_id res chain seq x y z
N MET A 1 16.27 48.70 -45.23
CA MET A 1 15.59 47.44 -45.64
C MET A 1 16.22 46.32 -44.81
N HIS A 2 15.65 46.01 -43.66
CA HIS A 2 16.10 44.91 -42.80
C HIS A 2 15.07 43.78 -42.83
N HIS A 3 15.50 42.63 -43.37
CA HIS A 3 14.72 41.39 -43.36
C HIS A 3 14.65 40.81 -41.95
N LEU A 4 13.44 40.64 -41.42
CA LEU A 4 13.12 39.83 -40.25
C LEU A 4 12.92 38.36 -40.71
N PRO A 5 13.46 37.38 -40.00
CA PRO A 5 13.16 35.97 -40.30
C PRO A 5 11.80 35.55 -39.71
N ALA A 6 11.10 34.71 -40.47
CA ALA A 6 9.79 34.16 -40.17
C ALA A 6 9.79 33.23 -38.95
N ALA A 7 8.78 33.38 -38.11
CA ALA A 7 8.54 32.52 -36.95
C ALA A 7 8.04 31.14 -37.40
N GLN A 8 8.65 30.08 -36.88
CA GLN A 8 8.20 28.70 -37.04
C GLN A 8 7.05 28.40 -36.06
N PRO A 9 6.06 27.58 -36.49
CA PRO A 9 4.96 27.22 -35.60
C PRO A 9 5.38 26.21 -34.55
N LEU A 10 4.97 26.45 -33.26
CA LEU A 10 5.09 25.56 -32.14
C LEU A 10 4.16 24.34 -32.31
N THR A 11 4.74 23.17 -32.41
CA THR A 11 4.00 21.89 -32.34
C THR A 11 3.56 21.62 -30.89
N PRO A 12 2.33 21.18 -30.64
CA PRO A 12 1.88 20.83 -29.29
C PRO A 12 2.58 19.55 -28.80
N ARG A 13 3.21 19.64 -27.63
CA ARG A 13 3.75 18.49 -26.91
C ARG A 13 2.60 17.63 -26.40
N LEU A 14 2.54 16.38 -26.81
CA LEU A 14 1.73 15.34 -26.19
C LEU A 14 2.23 15.03 -24.79
N PRO A 15 1.35 14.91 -23.77
CA PRO A 15 1.73 14.47 -22.44
C PRO A 15 1.88 12.96 -22.39
N GLY A 16 2.99 12.46 -21.82
CA GLY A 16 3.06 11.11 -21.30
C GLY A 16 3.97 10.12 -22.02
N ALA A 17 5.26 10.41 -22.13
CA ALA A 17 6.25 9.34 -22.25
C ALA A 17 6.73 8.94 -20.85
N PRO A 18 6.82 7.65 -20.53
CA PRO A 18 7.37 7.21 -19.24
C PRO A 18 8.87 7.53 -19.20
N PHE A 19 9.32 8.18 -18.13
CA PHE A 19 10.72 8.43 -17.86
C PHE A 19 11.47 7.10 -17.78
N PRO A 20 12.67 6.97 -18.39
CA PRO A 20 13.51 5.82 -18.17
C PRO A 20 14.01 5.85 -16.71
N ILE A 21 13.56 4.88 -15.93
CA ILE A 21 14.10 4.62 -14.60
C ILE A 21 15.48 4.02 -14.80
N THR A 22 16.52 4.80 -14.62
CA THR A 22 17.88 4.29 -14.44
C THR A 22 17.92 3.62 -13.06
N ALA A 23 17.46 2.38 -13.00
CA ALA A 23 17.69 1.52 -11.86
C ALA A 23 19.17 1.18 -11.84
N ALA A 24 19.92 1.72 -10.88
CA ALA A 24 21.19 1.18 -10.49
C ALA A 24 20.95 -0.25 -10.02
N ALA A 25 21.25 -1.22 -10.86
CA ALA A 25 21.19 -2.62 -10.50
C ALA A 25 22.21 -2.87 -9.37
N PRO A 26 21.83 -3.52 -8.27
CA PRO A 26 22.79 -4.01 -7.32
C PRO A 26 23.68 -5.02 -8.04
N VAL A 27 24.99 -4.80 -7.99
CA VAL A 27 26.00 -5.74 -8.48
C VAL A 27 25.97 -6.96 -7.57
N PHE A 28 25.11 -7.91 -7.88
CA PHE A 28 25.19 -9.26 -7.28
C PHE A 28 26.36 -9.99 -7.94
N SER A 29 27.36 -10.30 -7.13
CA SER A 29 28.48 -11.15 -7.45
C SER A 29 28.00 -12.44 -8.16
N ARG A 30 28.56 -12.74 -9.33
CA ARG A 30 28.24 -13.88 -10.20
C ARG A 30 28.67 -15.25 -9.63
N ARG A 31 28.61 -15.47 -8.33
CA ARG A 31 28.92 -16.77 -7.73
C ARG A 31 27.82 -17.21 -6.78
N ALA A 32 26.82 -17.87 -7.32
CA ALA A 32 25.92 -18.88 -6.72
C ALA A 32 24.56 -18.94 -7.43
N LEU A 33 24.50 -19.43 -8.66
CA LEU A 33 23.21 -19.79 -9.28
C LEU A 33 23.38 -21.04 -10.18
N PRO A 34 23.48 -22.25 -9.62
CA PRO A 34 22.96 -23.38 -10.37
C PRO A 34 21.83 -24.15 -9.70
N ALA A 35 21.42 -23.84 -8.46
CA ALA A 35 20.49 -24.72 -7.74
C ALA A 35 18.97 -24.35 -7.91
N CYS A 36 18.62 -23.14 -8.36
CA CYS A 36 17.20 -22.75 -8.44
C CYS A 36 16.47 -23.18 -9.72
N ALA A 37 17.18 -23.60 -10.77
CA ALA A 37 16.57 -23.96 -12.06
C ALA A 37 15.85 -25.32 -12.05
N ALA A 38 16.21 -26.23 -11.15
CA ALA A 38 15.66 -27.58 -11.08
C ALA A 38 14.38 -27.69 -10.19
N ALA A 39 14.18 -26.76 -9.27
CA ALA A 39 13.08 -26.87 -8.29
C ALA A 39 11.68 -26.57 -8.86
N LEU A 40 11.58 -25.95 -10.03
CA LEU A 40 10.28 -25.59 -10.65
C LEU A 40 9.69 -26.68 -11.55
N ALA A 41 10.47 -27.73 -11.87
CA ALA A 41 9.99 -28.83 -12.71
C ALA A 41 9.14 -29.87 -11.97
N ALA A 42 9.15 -29.84 -10.63
CA ALA A 42 8.41 -30.75 -9.77
C ALA A 42 7.63 -29.99 -8.71
N TRP A 43 6.70 -29.11 -9.14
CA TRP A 43 5.69 -28.63 -8.21
C TRP A 43 4.80 -29.83 -7.87
N PRO A 44 4.73 -30.27 -6.60
CA PRO A 44 3.87 -31.37 -6.24
C PRO A 44 2.44 -30.99 -6.62
N LEU A 45 1.74 -31.88 -7.32
CA LEU A 45 0.31 -31.77 -7.50
C LEU A 45 -0.29 -31.65 -6.10
N LEU A 46 -0.67 -30.45 -5.70
CA LEU A 46 -1.25 -30.20 -4.38
C LEU A 46 -2.47 -31.10 -4.22
N PRO A 47 -2.61 -31.80 -3.11
CA PRO A 47 -3.81 -32.57 -2.84
C PRO A 47 -5.01 -31.64 -2.92
N ALA A 48 -6.07 -32.10 -3.60
CA ALA A 48 -7.25 -31.32 -3.99
C ALA A 48 -8.08 -30.71 -2.82
N ALA A 49 -7.60 -30.78 -1.59
CA ALA A 49 -8.36 -30.46 -0.38
C ALA A 49 -7.56 -29.72 0.71
N ALA A 50 -6.38 -29.18 0.45
CA ALA A 50 -5.74 -28.31 1.45
C ALA A 50 -6.53 -27.01 1.55
N ALA A 51 -7.11 -26.73 2.72
CA ALA A 51 -7.80 -25.47 2.98
C ALA A 51 -6.82 -24.31 2.75
N MET A 52 -7.26 -23.23 2.07
CA MET A 52 -6.43 -22.05 1.88
C MET A 52 -5.91 -21.56 3.23
N PRO A 53 -4.60 -21.30 3.36
CA PRO A 53 -4.09 -20.69 4.58
C PRO A 53 -4.75 -19.33 4.78
N GLY A 54 -4.94 -18.95 6.03
CA GLY A 54 -5.49 -17.64 6.37
C GLY A 54 -4.70 -16.52 5.69
N ILE A 55 -5.39 -15.46 5.29
CA ILE A 55 -4.80 -14.34 4.53
C ILE A 55 -4.00 -13.42 5.49
N PRO A 56 -2.71 -13.11 5.22
CA PRO A 56 -1.95 -12.13 5.97
C PRO A 56 -2.56 -10.73 5.81
N LEU A 57 -2.62 -9.97 6.91
CA LEU A 57 -3.19 -8.63 6.93
C LEU A 57 -2.16 -7.64 7.50
N ALA A 58 -2.03 -6.48 6.85
CA ALA A 58 -1.15 -5.43 7.32
C ALA A 58 -1.70 -4.72 8.56
N VAL A 59 -0.79 -4.34 9.47
CA VAL A 59 -1.03 -3.36 10.54
C VAL A 59 -0.44 -2.01 10.13
N ASP A 60 -0.86 -0.92 10.78
CA ASP A 60 -0.24 0.37 10.52
C ASP A 60 1.22 0.37 10.98
N ALA A 61 2.09 0.93 10.15
CA ALA A 61 3.49 1.09 10.50
C ALA A 61 3.62 2.01 11.72
N PRO A 62 4.42 1.63 12.74
CA PRO A 62 4.67 2.49 13.89
C PRO A 62 5.44 3.74 13.47
N ASP A 63 5.29 4.81 14.28
CA ASP A 63 6.10 6.01 14.09
C ASP A 63 7.58 5.66 14.24
N GLY A 64 8.39 6.20 13.34
CA GLY A 64 9.82 5.89 13.35
C GLY A 64 10.22 4.58 12.69
N VAL A 65 9.31 3.83 12.03
CA VAL A 65 9.64 2.58 11.35
C VAL A 65 10.86 2.73 10.44
N ALA A 66 11.78 1.78 10.54
CA ALA A 66 12.93 1.63 9.65
C ALA A 66 12.70 0.45 8.70
N PRO A 67 13.21 0.52 7.45
CA PRO A 67 12.99 -0.55 6.46
C PRO A 67 13.90 -1.77 6.64
N ALA A 68 14.83 -1.75 7.60
CA ALA A 68 15.75 -2.85 7.84
C ALA A 68 15.00 -4.17 8.10
N GLY A 69 15.34 -5.24 7.40
CA GLY A 69 14.67 -6.54 7.49
C GLY A 69 13.31 -6.63 6.76
N PHE A 70 12.95 -5.59 5.98
CA PHE A 70 11.73 -5.58 5.19
C PHE A 70 12.02 -5.44 3.69
N LEU A 71 11.18 -6.08 2.88
CA LEU A 71 10.96 -5.70 1.49
C LEU A 71 9.81 -4.69 1.44
N VAL A 72 9.99 -3.67 0.61
CA VAL A 72 9.07 -2.53 0.49
C VAL A 72 8.47 -2.51 -0.91
N SER A 73 7.16 -2.39 -0.98
CA SER A 73 6.41 -2.27 -2.24
C SER A 73 5.39 -1.15 -2.19
N GLU A 74 4.86 -0.76 -3.35
CA GLU A 74 3.69 0.09 -3.44
C GLU A 74 2.48 -0.64 -2.84
N LYS A 75 1.67 0.09 -2.11
CA LYS A 75 0.34 -0.35 -1.68
C LYS A 75 -0.66 0.00 -2.78
N TYR A 76 -1.04 -0.99 -3.54
CA TYR A 76 -2.05 -0.84 -4.59
C TYR A 76 -3.44 -0.61 -3.98
N ASP A 77 -4.16 0.37 -4.50
CA ASP A 77 -5.55 0.63 -4.17
C ASP A 77 -6.44 -0.14 -5.14
N GLY A 78 -6.75 -1.38 -4.78
CA GLY A 78 -7.45 -2.33 -5.60
C GLY A 78 -8.37 -3.25 -4.81
N VAL A 79 -8.69 -4.38 -5.38
CA VAL A 79 -9.50 -5.43 -4.74
C VAL A 79 -8.66 -6.69 -4.56
N ARG A 80 -8.33 -7.02 -3.31
CA ARG A 80 -7.55 -8.23 -3.02
C ARG A 80 -8.29 -9.47 -3.44
N ALA A 81 -7.60 -10.29 -4.20
CA ALA A 81 -8.08 -11.59 -4.64
C ALA A 81 -7.02 -12.66 -4.43
N VAL A 82 -7.45 -13.86 -4.10
CA VAL A 82 -6.61 -15.04 -3.95
C VAL A 82 -7.03 -16.07 -4.98
N TRP A 83 -6.08 -16.51 -5.76
CA TRP A 83 -6.19 -17.61 -6.72
C TRP A 83 -5.73 -18.90 -6.05
N ASP A 84 -6.54 -19.93 -6.01
CA ASP A 84 -6.20 -21.22 -5.39
C ASP A 84 -5.60 -22.25 -6.39
N GLY A 85 -5.36 -21.83 -7.63
CA GLY A 85 -4.94 -22.67 -8.76
C GLY A 85 -6.13 -23.10 -9.66
N ARG A 86 -7.36 -22.81 -9.25
CA ARG A 86 -8.60 -23.18 -9.97
C ARG A 86 -9.68 -22.10 -9.91
N GLN A 87 -9.80 -21.41 -8.77
CA GLN A 87 -10.82 -20.39 -8.53
C GLN A 87 -10.21 -19.14 -7.92
N LEU A 88 -10.60 -17.97 -8.45
CA LEU A 88 -10.27 -16.66 -7.91
C LEU A 88 -11.33 -16.28 -6.87
N ARG A 89 -10.89 -15.87 -5.68
CA ARG A 89 -11.76 -15.52 -4.55
C ARG A 89 -11.41 -14.15 -3.99
N PHE A 90 -12.41 -13.40 -3.62
CA PHE A 90 -12.25 -12.21 -2.78
C PHE A 90 -11.67 -12.58 -1.41
N ARG A 91 -11.19 -11.56 -0.68
CA ARG A 91 -10.76 -11.72 0.72
C ARG A 91 -11.85 -12.31 1.63
N SER A 92 -13.11 -12.11 1.31
CA SER A 92 -14.25 -12.69 2.03
C SER A 92 -14.42 -14.21 1.80
N GLY A 93 -13.68 -14.80 0.84
CA GLY A 93 -13.84 -16.17 0.41
C GLY A 93 -14.86 -16.37 -0.71
N LEU A 94 -15.67 -15.36 -1.03
CA LEU A 94 -16.63 -15.43 -2.13
C LEU A 94 -15.89 -15.49 -3.48
N PRO A 95 -16.41 -16.24 -4.47
CA PRO A 95 -15.85 -16.25 -5.81
C PRO A 95 -15.85 -14.86 -6.46
N VAL A 96 -14.77 -14.54 -7.16
CA VAL A 96 -14.75 -13.38 -8.06
C VAL A 96 -15.41 -13.79 -9.37
N PRO A 97 -16.46 -13.11 -9.83
CA PRO A 97 -17.09 -13.38 -11.12
C PRO A 97 -16.21 -12.85 -12.27
N ALA A 98 -15.10 -13.54 -12.52
CA ALA A 98 -14.14 -13.16 -13.56
C ALA A 98 -14.45 -13.88 -14.90
N PRO A 99 -14.15 -13.25 -16.05
CA PRO A 99 -14.29 -13.91 -17.35
C PRO A 99 -13.44 -15.18 -17.44
N LYS A 100 -13.95 -16.18 -18.16
CA LYS A 100 -13.22 -17.45 -18.33
C LYS A 100 -11.87 -17.27 -19.03
N SER A 101 -11.73 -16.31 -19.90
CA SER A 101 -10.47 -15.94 -20.57
C SER A 101 -9.42 -15.50 -19.58
N PHE A 102 -9.77 -14.61 -18.63
CA PHE A 102 -8.89 -14.17 -17.55
C PHE A 102 -8.46 -15.36 -16.67
N LEU A 103 -9.40 -16.17 -16.23
CA LEU A 103 -9.10 -17.33 -15.38
C LEU A 103 -8.19 -18.36 -16.06
N ARG A 104 -8.39 -18.62 -17.37
CA ARG A 104 -7.51 -19.51 -18.14
C ARG A 104 -6.09 -18.95 -18.31
N GLY A 105 -5.93 -17.64 -18.20
CA GLY A 105 -4.64 -16.98 -18.24
C GLY A 105 -3.85 -17.04 -16.93
N LEU A 106 -4.39 -17.64 -15.86
CA LEU A 106 -3.71 -17.79 -14.58
C LEU A 106 -2.94 -19.11 -14.50
N PRO A 107 -1.74 -19.16 -13.88
CA PRO A 107 -1.00 -20.41 -13.72
C PRO A 107 -1.70 -21.34 -12.71
N PRO A 108 -1.53 -22.66 -12.80
CA PRO A 108 -2.20 -23.64 -11.94
C PRO A 108 -1.54 -23.74 -10.55
N VAL A 109 -1.11 -22.64 -9.99
CA VAL A 109 -0.49 -22.53 -8.66
C VAL A 109 -1.14 -21.39 -7.88
N PRO A 110 -1.25 -21.50 -6.55
CA PRO A 110 -1.88 -20.46 -5.75
C PRO A 110 -1.12 -19.13 -5.77
N LEU A 111 -1.86 -18.05 -5.90
CA LEU A 111 -1.37 -16.68 -5.95
C LEU A 111 -2.20 -15.79 -5.03
N ASP A 112 -1.56 -14.82 -4.40
CA ASP A 112 -2.21 -13.78 -3.61
C ASP A 112 -1.81 -12.42 -4.18
N GLY A 113 -2.80 -11.59 -4.50
CA GLY A 113 -2.54 -10.32 -5.18
C GLY A 113 -3.70 -9.36 -5.11
N GLU A 114 -3.55 -8.25 -5.79
CA GLU A 114 -4.52 -7.19 -5.92
C GLU A 114 -5.00 -7.11 -7.38
N LEU A 115 -6.28 -7.24 -7.61
CA LEU A 115 -6.89 -6.83 -8.87
C LEU A 115 -6.82 -5.31 -8.94
N TRP A 116 -6.28 -4.78 -10.03
CA TRP A 116 -5.96 -3.36 -10.13
C TRP A 116 -6.18 -2.83 -11.55
N LEU A 117 -6.80 -1.66 -11.64
CA LEU A 117 -7.14 -1.02 -12.92
C LEU A 117 -6.30 0.24 -13.21
N GLY A 118 -5.53 0.69 -12.22
CA GLY A 118 -4.76 1.93 -12.27
C GLY A 118 -4.97 2.77 -11.01
N ARG A 119 -4.08 3.74 -10.80
CA ARG A 119 -4.19 4.68 -9.69
C ARG A 119 -5.43 5.55 -9.84
N GLY A 120 -6.14 5.80 -8.73
CA GLY A 120 -7.36 6.61 -8.70
C GLY A 120 -8.59 5.95 -9.35
N ARG A 121 -8.55 4.66 -9.70
CA ARG A 121 -9.64 3.96 -10.38
C ARG A 121 -10.30 2.87 -9.52
N PHE A 122 -10.21 3.00 -8.20
CA PHE A 122 -10.77 2.00 -7.27
C PHE A 122 -12.29 1.83 -7.42
N GLU A 123 -13.04 2.92 -7.54
CA GLU A 123 -14.51 2.87 -7.67
C GLU A 123 -14.94 2.12 -8.94
N GLU A 124 -14.28 2.41 -10.07
CA GLU A 124 -14.53 1.73 -11.34
C GLU A 124 -14.21 0.24 -11.22
N LEU A 125 -13.04 -0.09 -10.67
CA LEU A 125 -12.62 -1.47 -10.41
C LEU A 125 -13.61 -2.19 -9.50
N SER A 126 -14.01 -1.57 -8.39
CA SER A 126 -14.93 -2.15 -7.41
C SER A 126 -16.29 -2.48 -8.01
N GLY A 127 -16.78 -1.62 -8.92
CA GLY A 127 -17.98 -1.88 -9.69
C GLY A 127 -17.80 -3.03 -10.68
N LEU A 128 -16.66 -3.04 -11.40
CA LEU A 128 -16.33 -4.03 -12.42
C LEU A 128 -16.28 -5.46 -11.86
N VAL A 129 -15.48 -5.68 -10.81
CA VAL A 129 -15.21 -7.03 -10.29
C VAL A 129 -16.40 -7.69 -9.57
N ARG A 130 -17.46 -6.94 -9.34
CA ARG A 130 -18.71 -7.43 -8.72
C ARG A 130 -19.82 -7.74 -9.71
N ARG A 131 -19.62 -7.43 -11.00
CA ARG A 131 -20.61 -7.76 -12.03
C ARG A 131 -20.74 -9.28 -12.15
N LEU A 132 -21.97 -9.78 -12.11
CA LEU A 132 -22.23 -11.22 -12.19
C LEU A 132 -22.03 -11.78 -13.61
N ASP A 133 -22.14 -10.93 -14.63
CA ASP A 133 -21.90 -11.26 -16.04
C ASP A 133 -20.77 -10.35 -16.59
N PRO A 134 -19.51 -10.66 -16.28
CA PRO A 134 -18.37 -9.86 -16.75
C PRO A 134 -18.01 -10.21 -18.19
N SER A 135 -17.75 -9.20 -19.02
CA SER A 135 -17.23 -9.40 -20.35
C SER A 135 -15.70 -9.39 -20.39
N ASP A 136 -15.12 -10.03 -21.41
CA ASP A 136 -13.66 -9.97 -21.64
C ASP A 136 -13.19 -8.54 -21.91
N ALA A 137 -14.01 -7.72 -22.57
CA ALA A 137 -13.70 -6.33 -22.88
C ALA A 137 -13.59 -5.48 -21.59
N ASP A 138 -14.47 -5.69 -20.62
CA ASP A 138 -14.44 -4.99 -19.33
C ASP A 138 -13.13 -5.27 -18.56
N TRP A 139 -12.58 -6.48 -18.71
CA TRP A 139 -11.38 -6.93 -17.97
C TRP A 139 -10.06 -6.71 -18.73
N GLN A 140 -10.10 -6.19 -19.95
CA GLN A 140 -8.92 -6.04 -20.81
C GLN A 140 -7.83 -5.16 -20.18
N GLY A 141 -8.21 -4.08 -19.50
CA GLY A 141 -7.29 -3.15 -18.81
C GLY A 141 -6.91 -3.55 -17.39
N LEU A 142 -7.56 -4.61 -16.83
CA LEU A 142 -7.33 -5.06 -15.47
C LEU A 142 -6.05 -5.87 -15.39
N ARG A 143 -5.25 -5.61 -14.33
CA ARG A 143 -4.07 -6.40 -13.97
C ARG A 143 -4.28 -7.09 -12.63
N TYR A 144 -3.72 -8.28 -12.49
CA TYR A 144 -3.56 -8.95 -11.23
C TYR A 144 -2.14 -8.75 -10.73
N MET A 145 -2.00 -7.84 -9.77
CA MET A 145 -0.72 -7.45 -9.13
C MET A 145 -0.41 -8.44 -8.04
N VAL A 146 0.34 -9.48 -8.39
CA VAL A 146 0.62 -10.61 -7.48
C VAL A 146 1.77 -10.24 -6.55
N PHE A 147 1.57 -10.40 -5.25
CA PHE A 147 2.56 -10.06 -4.23
C PHE A 147 2.96 -11.24 -3.33
N ASP A 148 2.31 -12.40 -3.42
CA ASP A 148 2.75 -13.60 -2.68
C ASP A 148 2.27 -14.90 -3.33
N MET A 149 2.88 -16.00 -2.89
CA MET A 149 2.54 -17.37 -3.28
C MET A 149 2.19 -18.18 -2.04
N PRO A 150 0.90 -18.34 -1.70
CA PRO A 150 0.45 -19.24 -0.64
C PRO A 150 1.01 -20.65 -0.87
N TRP A 151 1.37 -21.35 0.20
CA TRP A 151 1.98 -22.70 0.21
C TRP A 151 3.39 -22.82 -0.40
N ALA A 152 3.98 -21.78 -0.99
CA ALA A 152 5.39 -21.82 -1.32
C ALA A 152 6.22 -21.78 -0.02
N GLU A 153 7.21 -22.62 0.05
CA GLU A 153 8.08 -22.74 1.23
C GLU A 153 9.01 -21.54 1.39
N GLY A 154 9.49 -21.36 2.61
CA GLY A 154 10.48 -20.34 2.96
C GLY A 154 9.87 -19.00 3.37
N GLY A 155 10.76 -18.05 3.64
CA GLY A 155 10.40 -16.67 3.99
C GLY A 155 9.86 -15.88 2.80
N PHE A 156 9.35 -14.70 3.05
CA PHE A 156 8.75 -13.86 2.02
C PHE A 156 9.71 -13.56 0.85
N ALA A 157 10.98 -13.29 1.14
CA ALA A 157 11.97 -13.03 0.09
C ALA A 157 12.17 -14.24 -0.86
N ALA A 158 12.19 -15.46 -0.32
CA ALA A 158 12.29 -16.67 -1.13
C ALA A 158 11.05 -16.86 -2.03
N ARG A 159 9.85 -16.63 -1.46
CA ARG A 159 8.60 -16.71 -2.23
C ARG A 159 8.52 -15.65 -3.33
N GLN A 160 9.07 -14.44 -3.08
CA GLN A 160 9.17 -13.40 -4.11
C GLN A 160 10.06 -13.79 -5.28
N ALA A 161 11.20 -14.43 -5.03
CA ALA A 161 12.09 -14.92 -6.09
C ALA A 161 11.39 -15.99 -6.96
N LEU A 162 10.67 -16.92 -6.31
CA LEU A 162 9.87 -17.93 -7.01
C LEU A 162 8.74 -17.28 -7.84
N LEU A 163 8.03 -16.31 -7.29
CA LEU A 163 6.96 -15.60 -7.96
C LEU A 163 7.45 -14.88 -9.23
N GLN A 164 8.56 -14.16 -9.12
CA GLN A 164 9.14 -13.45 -10.26
C GLN A 164 9.54 -14.42 -11.38
N ALA A 165 10.22 -15.52 -11.04
CA ALA A 165 10.60 -16.55 -12.01
C ALA A 165 9.38 -17.21 -12.67
N LEU A 166 8.32 -17.47 -11.90
CA LEU A 166 7.06 -18.04 -12.41
C LEU A 166 6.42 -17.10 -13.43
N LEU A 167 6.19 -15.83 -13.06
CA LEU A 167 5.45 -14.89 -13.90
C LEU A 167 6.23 -14.48 -15.16
N GLN A 168 7.56 -14.39 -15.09
CA GLN A 168 8.41 -14.18 -16.26
C GLN A 168 8.26 -15.29 -17.30
N ARG A 169 8.20 -16.55 -16.87
CA ARG A 169 7.99 -17.71 -17.78
C ARG A 169 6.55 -17.80 -18.30
N HIS A 170 5.59 -17.41 -17.45
CA HIS A 170 4.17 -17.52 -17.80
C HIS A 170 3.76 -16.55 -18.90
N GLY A 171 4.34 -15.35 -18.97
CA GLY A 171 4.22 -14.40 -20.07
C GLY A 171 2.83 -13.76 -20.25
N ASN A 172 1.94 -13.87 -19.24
CA ASN A 172 0.62 -13.23 -19.32
C ASN A 172 0.71 -11.73 -18.97
N PRO A 173 0.34 -10.80 -19.87
CA PRO A 173 0.46 -9.36 -19.64
C PRO A 173 -0.49 -8.82 -18.57
N GLN A 174 -1.54 -9.56 -18.21
CA GLN A 174 -2.46 -9.19 -17.14
C GLN A 174 -1.95 -9.62 -15.74
N LEU A 175 -0.88 -10.44 -15.67
CA LEU A 175 -0.22 -10.80 -14.42
C LEU A 175 1.08 -10.04 -14.26
N ALA A 176 1.26 -9.40 -13.12
CA ALA A 176 2.50 -8.72 -12.80
C ALA A 176 2.93 -9.03 -11.36
N ALA A 177 4.19 -9.40 -11.16
CA ALA A 177 4.75 -9.44 -9.82
C ALA A 177 4.89 -8.02 -9.27
N VAL A 178 4.39 -7.79 -8.05
CA VAL A 178 4.59 -6.53 -7.36
C VAL A 178 6.08 -6.35 -7.09
N GLN A 179 6.62 -5.21 -7.55
CA GLN A 179 8.03 -4.89 -7.36
C GLN A 179 8.34 -4.69 -5.88
N GLN A 180 9.36 -5.38 -5.42
CA GLN A 180 9.85 -5.30 -4.05
C GLN A 180 11.23 -4.66 -4.03
N ALA A 181 11.49 -3.76 -3.09
CA ALA A 181 12.77 -3.08 -2.92
C ALA A 181 13.28 -3.23 -1.48
N SER A 182 14.59 -3.45 -1.32
CA SER A 182 15.27 -3.22 -0.05
C SER A 182 15.71 -1.76 -0.01
N LEU A 183 15.38 -1.06 1.06
CA LEU A 183 15.75 0.35 1.23
C LEU A 183 16.78 0.47 2.35
N PRO A 184 17.79 1.34 2.20
CA PRO A 184 18.92 1.38 3.13
C PRO A 184 18.54 1.98 4.50
N ASP A 185 17.64 2.95 4.52
CA ASP A 185 17.31 3.71 5.72
C ASP A 185 15.90 4.31 5.67
N ARG A 186 15.51 4.93 6.78
CA ARG A 186 14.22 5.61 6.91
C ARG A 186 14.07 6.78 5.93
N ALA A 187 15.14 7.52 5.62
CA ALA A 187 15.06 8.64 4.69
C ALA A 187 14.72 8.16 3.28
N ALA A 188 15.33 7.04 2.85
CA ALA A 188 14.98 6.38 1.59
C ALA A 188 13.53 5.86 1.58
N LEU A 189 13.06 5.31 2.73
CA LEU A 189 11.68 4.87 2.87
C LEU A 189 10.68 6.02 2.71
N LEU A 190 10.94 7.17 3.34
CA LEU A 190 10.07 8.36 3.23
C LEU A 190 10.10 8.96 1.83
N ARG A 191 11.28 9.07 1.20
CA ARG A 191 11.36 9.49 -0.22
C ARG A 191 10.55 8.58 -1.13
N ARG A 192 10.64 7.26 -0.92
CA ARG A 192 9.85 6.31 -1.71
C ARG A 192 8.35 6.45 -1.47
N LEU A 193 7.93 6.72 -0.23
CA LEU A 193 6.53 7.04 0.08
C LEU A 193 6.07 8.28 -0.68
N ASP A 194 6.86 9.36 -0.64
CA ASP A 194 6.53 10.62 -1.32
C ASP A 194 6.43 10.43 -2.84
N GLU A 195 7.36 9.70 -3.46
CA GLU A 195 7.32 9.38 -4.90
C GLU A 195 6.04 8.66 -5.30
N VAL A 196 5.64 7.64 -4.51
CA VAL A 196 4.42 6.86 -4.77
C VAL A 196 3.18 7.73 -4.64
N VAL A 197 3.12 8.55 -3.58
CA VAL A 197 1.97 9.42 -3.29
C VAL A 197 1.86 10.56 -4.31
N GLN A 198 2.96 11.22 -4.67
CA GLN A 198 2.98 12.25 -5.72
C GLN A 198 2.55 11.69 -7.08
N GLY A 199 2.86 10.42 -7.34
CA GLY A 199 2.37 9.70 -8.50
C GLY A 199 0.91 9.22 -8.40
N GLY A 200 0.18 9.56 -7.31
CA GLY A 200 -1.22 9.17 -7.10
C GLY A 200 -1.40 7.77 -6.48
N GLY A 201 -0.34 7.15 -5.96
CA GLY A 201 -0.43 5.89 -5.22
C GLY A 201 -0.90 6.08 -3.77
N GLU A 202 -1.36 5.01 -3.15
CA GLU A 202 -1.96 5.05 -1.79
C GLU A 202 -0.90 5.12 -0.67
N GLY A 203 0.28 4.52 -0.91
CA GLY A 203 1.32 4.39 0.09
C GLY A 203 2.21 3.17 -0.14
N LEU A 204 2.80 2.65 0.92
CA LEU A 204 3.73 1.51 0.88
C LEU A 204 3.24 0.34 1.76
N VAL A 205 3.68 -0.86 1.39
CA VAL A 205 3.64 -2.05 2.23
C VAL A 205 5.08 -2.49 2.51
N LEU A 206 5.39 -2.73 3.79
CA LEU A 206 6.65 -3.32 4.23
C LEU A 206 6.35 -4.74 4.69
N ARG A 207 7.08 -5.72 4.19
CA ARG A 207 6.94 -7.10 4.61
C ARG A 207 8.28 -7.69 5.03
N SER A 208 8.33 -8.29 6.22
CA SER A 208 9.55 -8.91 6.74
C SER A 208 10.06 -9.98 5.76
N VAL A 209 11.36 -9.95 5.47
CA VAL A 209 12.00 -10.85 4.49
C VAL A 209 11.81 -12.33 4.84
N ASP A 210 11.76 -12.65 6.13
CA ASP A 210 11.63 -14.03 6.63
C ASP A 210 10.18 -14.40 7.00
N ALA A 211 9.22 -13.50 6.76
CA ALA A 211 7.82 -13.74 7.13
C ALA A 211 7.26 -14.98 6.44
N PRO A 212 6.70 -15.94 7.19
CA PRO A 212 5.93 -17.02 6.59
C PRO A 212 4.62 -16.47 5.99
N TYR A 213 3.98 -17.24 5.13
CA TYR A 213 2.60 -16.94 4.73
C TYR A 213 1.66 -17.40 5.84
N ALA A 214 1.28 -16.50 6.73
CA ALA A 214 0.43 -16.79 7.89
C ALA A 214 -0.72 -15.80 7.97
N GLY A 215 -1.91 -16.31 8.27
CA GLY A 215 -3.12 -15.51 8.34
C GLY A 215 -3.15 -14.55 9.54
N GLY A 216 -3.97 -13.51 9.39
CA GLY A 216 -4.20 -12.52 10.44
C GLY A 216 -3.26 -11.33 10.39
N ARG A 217 -3.37 -10.47 11.40
CA ARG A 217 -2.59 -9.24 11.54
C ARG A 217 -1.31 -9.51 12.33
N SER A 218 -0.17 -9.05 11.81
CA SER A 218 1.11 -9.15 12.51
C SER A 218 2.03 -8.00 12.12
N ALA A 219 3.05 -7.75 12.95
CA ALA A 219 4.11 -6.79 12.64
C ALA A 219 5.02 -7.22 11.47
N ALA A 220 4.87 -8.44 10.98
CA ALA A 220 5.59 -8.92 9.81
C ALA A 220 5.08 -8.30 8.49
N MET A 221 3.92 -7.62 8.52
CA MET A 221 3.36 -6.89 7.39
C MET A 221 2.83 -5.55 7.86
N LEU A 222 3.44 -4.47 7.40
CA LEU A 222 3.12 -3.11 7.78
C LEU A 222 2.61 -2.33 6.57
N LYS A 223 1.65 -1.44 6.77
CA LYS A 223 1.23 -0.44 5.78
C LYS A 223 1.68 0.95 6.23
N LEU A 224 2.30 1.69 5.32
CA LEU A 224 2.75 3.05 5.53
C LEU A 224 2.04 3.97 4.54
N LYS A 225 1.22 4.88 5.06
CA LYS A 225 0.52 5.91 4.29
C LYS A 225 1.10 7.28 4.61
N PRO A 226 0.94 8.28 3.72
CA PRO A 226 1.36 9.64 4.01
C PRO A 226 0.64 10.14 5.27
N LEU A 227 1.37 10.92 6.05
CA LEU A 227 0.74 11.74 7.07
C LEU A 227 0.08 12.93 6.36
N GLN A 228 -1.22 13.05 6.57
CA GLN A 228 -1.98 14.25 6.23
C GLN A 228 -2.01 15.13 7.47
N ASP A 229 -2.02 16.43 7.30
CA ASP A 229 -2.28 17.38 8.39
C ASP A 229 -3.55 18.18 8.10
N ALA A 230 -4.21 18.57 9.16
CA ALA A 230 -5.37 19.44 9.11
C ALA A 230 -5.44 20.26 10.40
N GLU A 231 -6.38 21.19 10.41
CA GLU A 231 -6.57 22.08 11.54
C GLU A 231 -7.87 21.76 12.28
N ALA A 232 -7.85 22.07 13.56
CA ALA A 232 -9.02 21.96 14.42
C ALA A 232 -8.99 23.01 15.53
N VAL A 233 -10.17 23.39 16.02
CA VAL A 233 -10.33 24.24 17.18
C VAL A 233 -10.47 23.37 18.42
N VAL A 234 -9.72 23.69 19.47
CA VAL A 234 -9.81 23.05 20.77
C VAL A 234 -11.12 23.43 21.43
N LEU A 235 -11.92 22.44 21.81
CA LEU A 235 -13.20 22.65 22.49
C LEU A 235 -13.05 22.48 24.01
N ALA A 236 -12.32 21.44 24.44
CA ALA A 236 -12.14 21.11 25.84
C ALA A 236 -10.90 20.26 26.08
N HIS A 237 -10.46 20.21 27.33
CA HIS A 237 -9.45 19.29 27.79
C HIS A 237 -10.11 18.04 28.39
N VAL A 238 -9.65 16.87 28.00
CA VAL A 238 -10.03 15.58 28.61
C VAL A 238 -8.95 15.19 29.61
N PRO A 239 -9.30 15.00 30.88
CA PRO A 239 -8.33 14.62 31.92
C PRO A 239 -7.60 13.31 31.59
N GLY A 240 -6.34 13.24 31.94
CA GLY A 240 -5.55 12.02 31.86
C GLY A 240 -5.83 11.06 33.02
N HIS A 241 -5.58 9.77 32.78
CA HIS A 241 -5.69 8.71 33.78
C HIS A 241 -4.35 7.97 33.93
N GLY A 242 -4.19 7.27 35.05
CA GLY A 242 -2.98 6.51 35.33
C GLY A 242 -1.72 7.39 35.32
N ARG A 243 -0.75 7.11 34.47
CA ARG A 243 0.48 7.91 34.35
C ARG A 243 0.24 9.39 34.01
N LEU A 244 -0.90 9.70 33.42
CA LEU A 244 -1.28 11.07 33.02
C LEU A 244 -2.25 11.74 33.99
N ALA A 245 -2.48 11.18 35.19
CA ALA A 245 -3.33 11.80 36.20
C ALA A 245 -2.84 13.22 36.52
N GLY A 246 -3.77 14.18 36.57
CA GLY A 246 -3.46 15.60 36.77
C GLY A 246 -2.89 16.35 35.59
N ARG A 247 -2.80 15.71 34.41
CA ARG A 247 -2.33 16.30 33.14
C ARG A 247 -3.36 16.08 32.04
N LEU A 248 -3.13 16.67 30.87
CA LEU A 248 -3.95 16.44 29.69
C LEU A 248 -3.89 14.96 29.27
N GLY A 249 -5.04 14.30 29.16
CA GLY A 249 -5.22 13.01 28.51
C GLY A 249 -5.39 13.15 27.01
N ALA A 250 -6.35 14.00 26.58
CA ALA A 250 -6.63 14.31 25.20
C ALA A 250 -7.21 15.72 25.05
N LEU A 251 -7.08 16.31 23.85
CA LEU A 251 -7.88 17.47 23.46
C LEU A 251 -9.17 16.96 22.81
N GLN A 252 -10.32 17.50 23.19
CA GLN A 252 -11.51 17.44 22.39
C GLN A 252 -11.47 18.60 21.39
N VAL A 253 -11.59 18.29 20.10
CA VAL A 253 -11.42 19.26 19.02
C VAL A 253 -12.55 19.19 18.01
N ARG A 254 -12.76 20.28 17.25
CA ARG A 254 -13.66 20.34 16.11
C ARG A 254 -12.89 20.77 14.87
N ASN A 255 -12.90 19.94 13.82
CA ASN A 255 -12.30 20.28 12.53
C ASN A 255 -13.16 21.25 11.71
N ASP A 256 -12.63 21.71 10.58
CA ASP A 256 -13.33 22.65 9.68
C ASP A 256 -14.59 22.05 9.03
N SER A 257 -14.73 20.73 8.99
CA SER A 257 -15.95 20.04 8.55
C SER A 257 -17.03 19.95 9.66
N GLY A 258 -16.76 20.53 10.85
CA GLY A 258 -17.69 20.52 11.98
C GLY A 258 -17.67 19.24 12.84
N GLN A 259 -16.84 18.25 12.51
CA GLN A 259 -16.76 16.98 13.22
C GLN A 259 -15.98 17.14 14.52
N VAL A 260 -16.48 16.52 15.59
CA VAL A 260 -15.85 16.52 16.93
C VAL A 260 -15.20 15.18 17.19
N PHE A 261 -13.94 15.22 17.64
CA PHE A 261 -13.16 14.01 17.99
C PHE A 261 -12.10 14.33 19.04
N HIS A 262 -11.33 13.31 19.47
CA HIS A 262 -10.32 13.46 20.49
C HIS A 262 -8.91 13.22 19.91
N ILE A 263 -7.95 14.04 20.33
CA ILE A 263 -6.53 13.88 20.05
C ILE A 263 -5.80 13.62 21.36
N GLY A 264 -5.34 12.36 21.56
CA GLY A 264 -4.66 11.93 22.77
C GLY A 264 -3.16 11.69 22.62
N THR A 265 -2.62 11.81 21.40
CA THR A 265 -1.23 11.53 21.05
C THR A 265 -0.53 12.75 20.45
N GLY A 266 0.81 12.70 20.35
CA GLY A 266 1.62 13.79 19.79
C GLY A 266 2.06 14.84 20.79
N PHE A 267 1.68 14.73 22.07
CA PHE A 267 2.05 15.70 23.11
C PHE A 267 3.32 15.27 23.84
N SER A 268 4.22 16.20 24.06
CA SER A 268 5.27 16.10 25.06
C SER A 268 4.70 16.24 26.47
N ASP A 269 5.47 15.88 27.51
CA ASP A 269 5.05 16.04 28.90
C ASP A 269 4.84 17.52 29.26
N ALA A 270 5.63 18.43 28.69
CA ALA A 270 5.45 19.87 28.87
C ALA A 270 4.12 20.37 28.26
N GLN A 271 3.79 19.91 27.05
CA GLN A 271 2.53 20.26 26.40
C GLN A 271 1.31 19.65 27.12
N ARG A 272 1.48 18.52 27.81
CA ARG A 272 0.41 17.96 28.65
C ARG A 272 0.21 18.73 29.94
N ALA A 273 1.27 19.36 30.45
CA ALA A 273 1.19 20.20 31.65
C ALA A 273 0.61 21.60 31.33
N ALA A 274 0.89 22.11 30.12
CA ALA A 274 0.39 23.40 29.64
C ALA A 274 -0.22 23.22 28.23
N PRO A 275 -1.42 22.61 28.12
CA PRO A 275 -2.01 22.32 26.83
C PRO A 275 -2.59 23.57 26.14
N PRO A 276 -2.75 23.55 24.81
CA PRO A 276 -3.46 24.60 24.07
C PRO A 276 -4.84 24.88 24.69
N ALA A 277 -5.14 26.14 24.90
CA ALA A 277 -6.39 26.57 25.55
C ALA A 277 -7.63 26.24 24.71
N PRO A 278 -8.80 26.04 25.32
CA PRO A 278 -10.07 26.02 24.57
C PRO A 278 -10.24 27.29 23.75
N GLY A 279 -10.65 27.14 22.48
CA GLY A 279 -10.73 28.21 21.48
C GLY A 279 -9.47 28.39 20.64
N SER A 280 -8.31 27.84 21.03
CA SER A 280 -7.11 27.90 20.19
C SER A 280 -7.22 26.96 18.98
N ARG A 281 -6.51 27.33 17.89
CA ARG A 281 -6.41 26.52 16.69
C ARG A 281 -5.12 25.70 16.72
N ILE A 282 -5.23 24.43 16.40
CA ILE A 282 -4.11 23.50 16.38
C ILE A 282 -3.99 22.83 15.01
N THR A 283 -2.78 22.41 14.68
CA THR A 283 -2.51 21.51 13.58
C THR A 283 -2.34 20.08 14.14
N TYR A 284 -2.97 19.11 13.54
CA TYR A 284 -2.84 17.69 13.85
C TYR A 284 -2.52 16.88 12.60
N ALA A 285 -1.73 15.81 12.75
CA ALA A 285 -1.50 14.84 11.69
C ALA A 285 -2.51 13.68 11.81
N TYR A 286 -2.85 13.06 10.67
CA TYR A 286 -3.70 11.87 10.65
C TYR A 286 -3.37 10.97 9.44
N ARG A 287 -3.84 9.70 9.47
CA ARG A 287 -3.54 8.70 8.44
C ARG A 287 -4.83 8.24 7.73
N GLY A 288 -5.48 9.15 7.00
CA GLY A 288 -6.73 8.88 6.31
C GLY A 288 -7.95 9.01 7.21
N LEU A 289 -9.12 8.81 6.62
CA LEU A 289 -10.42 9.00 7.28
C LEU A 289 -11.12 7.66 7.55
N THR A 290 -12.05 7.64 8.51
CA THR A 290 -13.03 6.57 8.68
C THR A 290 -14.12 6.68 7.63
N GLU A 291 -15.01 5.71 7.51
CA GLU A 291 -16.20 5.81 6.66
C GLU A 291 -17.11 6.99 7.03
N SER A 292 -17.12 7.40 8.30
CA SER A 292 -17.83 8.60 8.78
C SER A 292 -17.04 9.90 8.59
N GLY A 293 -15.87 9.86 7.93
CA GLY A 293 -15.03 11.02 7.67
C GLY A 293 -14.15 11.48 8.83
N LEU A 294 -14.13 10.76 9.98
CA LEU A 294 -13.29 11.12 11.11
C LEU A 294 -11.81 10.77 10.86
N PRO A 295 -10.87 11.65 11.27
CA PRO A 295 -9.43 11.38 11.15
C PRO A 295 -9.01 10.12 11.93
N ARG A 296 -8.28 9.22 11.25
CA ARG A 296 -7.69 8.04 11.89
C ARG A 296 -6.33 8.39 12.47
N PHE A 297 -6.07 7.93 13.71
CA PHE A 297 -4.79 8.13 14.39
C PHE A 297 -4.37 9.61 14.48
N ALA A 298 -5.34 10.49 14.79
CA ALA A 298 -5.08 11.90 14.95
C ALA A 298 -4.03 12.13 16.05
N SER A 299 -2.99 12.92 15.73
CA SER A 299 -1.85 13.20 16.59
C SER A 299 -1.55 14.70 16.55
N TYR A 300 -1.43 15.33 17.70
CA TYR A 300 -1.10 16.75 17.82
C TYR A 300 0.29 17.05 17.25
N LEU A 301 0.40 18.14 16.49
CA LEU A 301 1.67 18.64 15.96
C LEU A 301 2.08 19.94 16.64
N ARG A 302 1.22 20.94 16.61
CA ARG A 302 1.52 22.28 17.14
C ARG A 302 0.24 23.09 17.34
N GLU A 303 0.33 24.10 18.20
CA GLU A 303 -0.61 25.20 18.22
C GLU A 303 -0.31 26.15 17.04
N ARG A 304 -1.37 26.70 16.43
CA ARG A 304 -1.23 27.67 15.38
C ARG A 304 -1.31 29.09 15.95
N PRO A 305 -0.32 29.95 15.66
CA PRO A 305 -0.41 31.36 16.08
C PRO A 305 -1.65 32.01 15.49
N VAL A 306 -2.34 32.82 16.30
CA VAL A 306 -3.47 33.63 15.85
C VAL A 306 -2.92 34.73 14.92
N GLY A 307 -3.32 34.71 13.63
CA GLY A 307 -3.03 35.80 12.71
C GLY A 307 -2.02 35.51 11.59
N LEU A 308 -1.79 34.25 11.24
CA LEU A 308 -1.05 33.88 10.00
C LEU A 308 -2.00 33.20 9.02
#